data_ade5ba0366b6c866f3016841798f70ce
#
_entry.id   ade5ba0366b6c866f3016841798f70ce
#
_cell.length_a   1.000
_cell.length_b   1.000
_cell.length_c   1.000
_cell.angle_alpha   90.00
_cell.angle_beta   90.00
_cell.angle_gamma   90.00
#
_symmetry.space_group_name_H-M   'P 1'
#
loop_
_entity.id
_entity.type
_entity.pdbx_description
1 polymer ?
#
loop_
_entity_poly.entity_id
_entity_poly.type
_entity_poly.pdbx_seq_one_letter_code
_entity_poly.pdbx_strand_id
1 'polypeptide(L)'
;MSDDASDGHEADSDAERGGRGLGTRSVHAGQSPDPATGARAPPIYQTTSYVFEDADTAADRYALEDDGYIYSRIANPTVTVLEERLAALEGGAGAVATGSGMAALDSAVLILAEAGDNIVCSTDTYGGTSTYFSKTATRRNIEPKFVPTLEYDAYEEAIDEDTAFVHVETIGNPSLVTPDFERVAEIAHDNGVPLVVDNTFATPALCRPVEHGADVVWESTTKWLHGSGTTVGGVLVDGDSFPWGEHGYDEIAGQNHAYHDTDFSRDFADAPFAAAARFRSLRSLGNQQSPFDAWQTLQGLESMPLRVEKHCENAAIVAEYLDDHEDVAWVTHPGLESHPTHDNASQYLEDFGGMVAFGLEEGFEAGKAFCDEVELASFLANIGDAKTLVIHPASTTHGQLSPEERAEAGVTADLVRMSVGIEDPEDILADLEQAIEAATGACRSDGETR
;
A
#
# COMPACT_ATOMS: atom_id res chain seq x y z
N MET A 1 41.61 15.68 35.40
CA MET A 1 41.97 15.27 34.06
C MET A 1 40.66 14.94 33.40
N SER A 2 40.18 15.95 32.75
CA SER A 2 39.05 15.94 31.81
C SER A 2 39.47 15.15 30.59
N ASP A 3 38.63 14.28 30.11
CA ASP A 3 38.59 14.00 28.68
C ASP A 3 37.15 13.83 28.26
N ASP A 4 36.77 14.78 27.45
CA ASP A 4 35.64 14.82 26.55
C ASP A 4 35.53 13.51 25.75
N ALA A 5 34.42 12.87 25.84
CA ALA A 5 33.97 11.90 24.84
C ALA A 5 32.53 12.22 24.44
N SER A 6 32.36 13.37 23.81
CA SER A 6 31.26 13.67 22.93
C SER A 6 31.61 13.13 21.54
N ASP A 7 31.59 11.81 21.35
CA ASP A 7 31.46 11.23 20.01
C ASP A 7 29.97 11.18 19.68
N GLY A 8 29.50 12.28 19.10
CA GLY A 8 28.29 12.30 18.33
C GLY A 8 28.44 11.29 17.20
N HIS A 9 27.65 10.23 17.23
CA HIS A 9 27.27 9.53 16.01
C HIS A 9 26.42 10.52 15.20
N GLU A 10 27.08 11.25 14.30
CA GLU A 10 26.39 11.93 13.21
C GLU A 10 25.54 10.87 12.52
N ALA A 11 24.24 11.08 12.49
CA ALA A 11 23.33 10.31 11.66
C ALA A 11 23.89 10.31 10.23
N ASP A 12 24.05 9.12 9.67
CA ASP A 12 24.50 8.89 8.29
C ASP A 12 23.71 9.85 7.39
N SER A 13 24.35 10.77 6.72
CA SER A 13 23.71 11.81 5.94
C SER A 13 22.90 11.20 4.78
N ASP A 14 21.78 11.81 4.42
CA ASP A 14 20.84 11.32 3.38
C ASP A 14 21.50 11.02 2.02
N ALA A 15 22.63 11.65 1.70
CA ALA A 15 23.46 11.35 0.52
C ALA A 15 24.09 9.95 0.53
N GLU A 16 24.33 9.33 1.73
CA GLU A 16 24.80 7.96 1.83
C GLU A 16 23.66 6.92 1.78
N ARG A 17 22.44 7.31 2.13
CA ARG A 17 21.25 6.43 2.11
C ARG A 17 20.75 6.17 0.70
N GLY A 18 20.73 7.18 -0.17
CA GLY A 18 20.27 7.07 -1.58
C GLY A 18 21.17 6.24 -2.49
N GLY A 19 22.41 5.96 -2.09
CA GLY A 19 23.36 5.16 -2.89
C GLY A 19 23.33 3.65 -2.64
N ARG A 20 22.56 3.16 -1.65
CA ARG A 20 22.49 1.72 -1.34
C ARG A 20 21.32 1.05 -2.06
N GLY A 21 21.53 -0.15 -2.61
CA GLY A 21 20.50 -0.94 -3.26
C GLY A 21 19.37 -1.36 -2.32
N LEU A 22 18.21 -1.71 -2.88
CA LEU A 22 16.98 -2.08 -2.15
C LEU A 22 17.23 -3.14 -1.06
N GLY A 23 17.89 -4.26 -1.38
CA GLY A 23 18.19 -5.32 -0.41
C GLY A 23 18.99 -4.83 0.80
N THR A 24 19.92 -3.88 0.62
CA THR A 24 20.67 -3.28 1.72
C THR A 24 19.78 -2.37 2.56
N ARG A 25 18.94 -1.55 1.92
CA ARG A 25 17.98 -0.69 2.61
C ARG A 25 16.97 -1.50 3.41
N SER A 26 16.48 -2.62 2.87
CA SER A 26 15.53 -3.50 3.54
C SER A 26 16.01 -4.03 4.89
N VAL A 27 17.32 -4.23 5.05
CA VAL A 27 17.90 -4.79 6.29
C VAL A 27 18.60 -3.76 7.19
N HIS A 28 18.89 -2.55 6.70
CA HIS A 28 19.71 -1.57 7.44
C HIS A 28 19.07 -0.20 7.63
N ALA A 29 18.19 0.26 6.73
CA ALA A 29 17.63 1.59 6.82
C ALA A 29 16.84 1.81 8.13
N GLY A 30 16.96 3.00 8.71
CA GLY A 30 16.29 3.40 9.95
C GLY A 30 16.80 2.68 11.21
N GLN A 31 17.84 1.86 11.13
CA GLN A 31 18.30 1.04 12.25
C GLN A 31 19.74 1.35 12.63
N SER A 32 19.93 1.62 13.92
CA SER A 32 21.24 1.67 14.59
C SER A 32 21.23 0.76 15.82
N PRO A 33 22.40 0.28 16.31
CA PRO A 33 22.47 -0.43 17.58
C PRO A 33 21.88 0.41 18.72
N ASP A 34 21.08 -0.22 19.58
CA ASP A 34 20.50 0.45 20.75
C ASP A 34 21.60 1.08 21.63
N PRO A 35 21.56 2.40 21.91
CA PRO A 35 22.65 3.08 22.59
C PRO A 35 22.84 2.67 24.05
N ALA A 36 21.81 2.13 24.69
CA ALA A 36 21.87 1.70 26.09
C ALA A 36 22.42 0.30 26.26
N THR A 37 22.13 -0.61 25.33
CA THR A 37 22.43 -2.06 25.46
C THR A 37 23.34 -2.59 24.36
N GLY A 38 23.52 -1.87 23.26
CA GLY A 38 24.21 -2.35 22.06
C GLY A 38 23.43 -3.41 21.30
N ALA A 39 22.12 -3.58 21.54
CA ALA A 39 21.28 -4.53 20.81
C ALA A 39 21.25 -4.17 19.32
N ARG A 40 21.56 -5.15 18.45
CA ARG A 40 21.60 -4.94 17.01
C ARG A 40 20.21 -4.81 16.41
N ALA A 41 19.29 -5.67 16.81
CA ALA A 41 17.90 -5.59 16.36
C ALA A 41 17.15 -4.53 17.18
N PRO A 42 16.18 -3.80 16.57
CA PRO A 42 15.39 -2.82 17.29
C PRO A 42 14.66 -3.45 18.48
N PRO A 43 14.83 -2.92 19.71
CA PRO A 43 14.01 -3.36 20.85
C PRO A 43 12.52 -3.05 20.65
N ILE A 44 11.65 -3.84 21.27
CA ILE A 44 10.22 -3.54 21.32
C ILE A 44 9.94 -2.62 22.51
N TYR A 45 9.69 -1.35 22.26
CA TYR A 45 9.35 -0.36 23.30
C TYR A 45 7.84 -0.39 23.59
N GLN A 46 7.39 -1.42 24.31
CA GLN A 46 5.98 -1.58 24.68
C GLN A 46 5.66 -0.71 25.90
N THR A 47 5.52 0.60 25.69
CA THR A 47 5.20 1.60 26.72
C THR A 47 4.19 2.61 26.18
N THR A 48 3.46 3.29 27.07
CA THR A 48 2.53 4.36 26.71
C THR A 48 3.19 5.73 26.70
N SER A 49 4.16 5.99 27.62
CA SER A 49 4.70 7.33 27.87
C SER A 49 6.16 7.27 28.27
N TYR A 50 6.83 8.41 28.13
CA TYR A 50 8.26 8.59 28.38
C TYR A 50 8.47 9.65 29.46
N VAL A 51 9.50 9.48 30.30
CA VAL A 51 9.84 10.40 31.39
C VAL A 51 10.63 11.58 30.83
N PHE A 52 10.25 12.78 31.21
CA PHE A 52 11.02 14.00 30.92
C PHE A 52 12.16 14.17 31.94
N GLU A 53 13.24 14.79 31.53
CA GLU A 53 14.37 15.14 32.41
C GLU A 53 13.94 16.24 33.39
N ASP A 54 13.27 17.28 32.88
CA ASP A 54 12.76 18.40 33.63
C ASP A 54 11.53 19.05 32.96
N ALA A 55 11.04 20.15 33.53
CA ALA A 55 9.84 20.84 33.01
C ALA A 55 10.13 21.66 31.73
N ASP A 56 11.35 22.11 31.54
CA ASP A 56 11.74 22.89 30.37
C ASP A 56 11.82 21.95 29.14
N THR A 57 12.49 20.80 29.25
CA THR A 57 12.48 19.73 28.23
C THR A 57 11.06 19.28 27.88
N ALA A 58 10.19 19.17 28.90
CA ALA A 58 8.80 18.82 28.63
C ALA A 58 8.09 19.90 27.80
N ALA A 59 8.32 21.17 28.12
CA ALA A 59 7.73 22.30 27.39
C ALA A 59 8.21 22.35 25.93
N ASP A 60 9.51 22.17 25.71
CA ASP A 60 10.13 22.20 24.38
C ASP A 60 9.57 21.05 23.48
N ARG A 61 9.38 19.84 24.03
CA ARG A 61 8.75 18.73 23.31
C ARG A 61 7.27 19.00 22.96
N TYR A 62 6.52 19.61 23.85
CA TYR A 62 5.14 19.99 23.53
C TYR A 62 5.06 21.17 22.55
N ALA A 63 6.07 22.02 22.51
CA ALA A 63 6.22 23.10 21.53
C ALA A 63 6.75 22.63 20.17
N LEU A 64 7.13 21.35 20.02
CA LEU A 64 7.79 20.75 18.86
C LEU A 64 9.17 21.37 18.57
N GLU A 65 9.86 21.81 19.60
CA GLU A 65 11.22 22.35 19.57
C GLU A 65 12.28 21.29 19.96
N ASP A 66 11.85 20.11 20.43
CA ASP A 66 12.69 18.94 20.76
C ASP A 66 12.04 17.67 20.22
N ASP A 67 12.81 16.83 19.51
CA ASP A 67 12.34 15.61 18.82
C ASP A 67 12.13 14.39 19.75
N GLY A 68 12.22 14.58 21.07
CA GLY A 68 12.10 13.49 22.03
C GLY A 68 10.70 12.90 22.12
N TYR A 69 10.64 11.63 22.54
CA TYR A 69 9.38 10.92 22.71
C TYR A 69 8.57 11.44 23.91
N ILE A 70 7.25 11.55 23.71
CA ILE A 70 6.28 11.97 24.72
C ILE A 70 5.35 10.82 25.07
N TYR A 71 4.69 10.27 24.03
CA TYR A 71 3.62 9.30 24.16
C TYR A 71 3.56 8.42 22.89
N SER A 72 3.44 7.10 23.08
CA SER A 72 3.55 6.12 21.98
C SER A 72 2.48 6.25 20.88
N ARG A 73 1.35 6.92 21.14
CA ARG A 73 0.37 7.24 20.10
C ARG A 73 0.90 8.27 19.09
N ILE A 74 1.83 9.13 19.51
CA ILE A 74 2.43 10.16 18.64
C ILE A 74 3.66 9.58 17.94
N ALA A 75 4.60 9.05 18.71
CA ALA A 75 5.84 8.43 18.23
C ALA A 75 6.34 7.37 19.22
N ASN A 76 7.01 6.33 18.72
CA ASN A 76 7.55 5.23 19.51
C ASN A 76 8.85 4.75 18.85
N PRO A 77 9.96 4.51 19.60
CA PRO A 77 11.25 4.16 18.99
C PRO A 77 11.21 2.94 18.05
N THR A 78 10.41 1.92 18.36
CA THR A 78 10.25 0.75 17.48
C THR A 78 9.53 1.12 16.18
N VAL A 79 8.48 1.95 16.28
CA VAL A 79 7.69 2.40 15.13
C VAL A 79 8.50 3.35 14.27
N THR A 80 9.30 4.24 14.87
CA THR A 80 10.19 5.16 14.14
C THR A 80 11.16 4.41 13.22
N VAL A 81 11.76 3.30 13.70
CA VAL A 81 12.63 2.46 12.84
C VAL A 81 11.87 1.91 11.62
N LEU A 82 10.60 1.52 11.79
CA LEU A 82 9.78 1.06 10.68
C LEU A 82 9.50 2.20 9.69
N GLU A 83 9.11 3.37 10.20
CA GLU A 83 8.80 4.56 9.39
C GLU A 83 10.01 5.01 8.56
N GLU A 84 11.18 5.14 9.19
CA GLU A 84 12.43 5.48 8.51
C GLU A 84 12.84 4.44 7.45
N ARG A 85 12.61 3.16 7.73
CA ARG A 85 12.89 2.08 6.77
C ARG A 85 11.97 2.15 5.57
N LEU A 86 10.66 2.32 5.78
CA LEU A 86 9.68 2.40 4.70
C LEU A 86 9.88 3.66 3.84
N ALA A 87 10.15 4.82 4.47
CA ALA A 87 10.52 6.03 3.73
C ALA A 87 11.75 5.79 2.83
N ALA A 88 12.81 5.17 3.40
CA ALA A 88 14.01 4.86 2.62
C ALA A 88 13.78 3.83 1.51
N LEU A 89 12.88 2.87 1.67
CA LEU A 89 12.56 1.88 0.66
C LEU A 89 11.77 2.49 -0.50
N GLU A 90 10.74 3.29 -0.20
CA GLU A 90 9.93 4.00 -1.19
C GLU A 90 10.67 5.16 -1.89
N GLY A 91 11.75 5.64 -1.28
CA GLY A 91 12.47 6.82 -1.79
C GLY A 91 11.84 8.14 -1.35
N GLY A 92 10.93 8.11 -0.37
CA GLY A 92 10.29 9.29 0.18
C GLY A 92 11.12 9.97 1.26
N ALA A 93 10.74 11.18 1.62
CA ALA A 93 11.40 12.03 2.61
C ALA A 93 11.05 11.65 4.04
N GLY A 94 9.83 11.17 4.28
CA GLY A 94 9.36 10.73 5.58
C GLY A 94 8.21 9.76 5.48
N ALA A 95 7.91 9.04 6.58
CA ALA A 95 6.78 8.13 6.63
C ALA A 95 6.08 8.14 7.99
N VAL A 96 4.82 7.68 7.98
CA VAL A 96 3.99 7.51 9.18
C VAL A 96 3.34 6.14 9.14
N ALA A 97 3.64 5.29 10.12
CA ALA A 97 3.05 3.96 10.24
C ALA A 97 1.68 4.02 10.94
N THR A 98 0.71 3.33 10.37
CA THR A 98 -0.68 3.29 10.81
C THR A 98 -1.15 1.88 11.16
N GLY A 99 -2.25 1.75 11.91
CA GLY A 99 -2.79 0.46 12.34
C GLY A 99 -3.38 -0.40 11.21
N SER A 100 -3.53 0.13 10.00
CA SER A 100 -3.96 -0.59 8.80
C SER A 100 -3.77 0.26 7.55
N GLY A 101 -3.75 -0.33 6.35
CA GLY A 101 -3.76 0.41 5.09
C GLY A 101 -4.96 1.37 4.98
N MET A 102 -6.15 0.95 5.40
CA MET A 102 -7.33 1.83 5.43
C MET A 102 -7.20 3.01 6.40
N ALA A 103 -6.42 2.86 7.48
CA ALA A 103 -6.10 3.98 8.36
C ALA A 103 -5.06 4.93 7.73
N ALA A 104 -4.17 4.42 6.88
CA ALA A 104 -3.29 5.25 6.05
C ALA A 104 -4.11 6.08 5.06
N LEU A 105 -4.99 5.46 4.29
CA LEU A 105 -5.89 6.16 3.37
C LEU A 105 -6.75 7.21 4.09
N ASP A 106 -7.39 6.85 5.22
CA ASP A 106 -8.21 7.81 6.01
C ASP A 106 -7.37 8.99 6.51
N SER A 107 -6.11 8.76 6.85
CA SER A 107 -5.18 9.80 7.26
C SER A 107 -4.81 10.73 6.09
N ALA A 108 -4.58 10.20 4.88
CA ALA A 108 -4.35 11.02 3.69
C ALA A 108 -5.58 11.91 3.40
N VAL A 109 -6.78 11.34 3.40
CA VAL A 109 -8.03 12.10 3.19
C VAL A 109 -8.23 13.17 4.27
N LEU A 110 -7.89 12.88 5.54
CA LEU A 110 -8.02 13.85 6.63
C LEU A 110 -7.11 15.07 6.46
N ILE A 111 -5.95 14.88 5.84
CA ILE A 111 -4.94 15.94 5.67
C ILE A 111 -5.19 16.74 4.39
N LEU A 112 -5.60 16.06 3.31
CA LEU A 112 -5.67 16.65 1.98
C LEU A 112 -7.04 17.21 1.64
N ALA A 113 -8.14 16.71 2.23
CA ALA A 113 -9.49 17.04 1.83
C ALA A 113 -10.30 17.67 2.96
N GLU A 114 -11.07 18.69 2.62
CA GLU A 114 -12.04 19.35 3.49
C GLU A 114 -13.49 19.03 3.09
N ALA A 115 -14.43 19.45 3.93
CA ALA A 115 -15.86 19.24 3.64
C ALA A 115 -16.33 20.16 2.51
N GLY A 116 -16.67 19.63 1.39
CA GLY A 116 -17.03 20.31 0.15
C GLY A 116 -16.18 19.85 -1.03
N ASP A 117 -15.01 19.29 -0.74
CA ASP A 117 -14.08 18.81 -1.75
C ASP A 117 -14.53 17.53 -2.45
N ASN A 118 -13.83 17.23 -3.52
CA ASN A 118 -13.94 15.96 -4.23
C ASN A 118 -12.58 15.29 -4.41
N ILE A 119 -12.61 13.98 -4.68
CA ILE A 119 -11.44 13.16 -4.96
C ILE A 119 -11.64 12.51 -6.33
N VAL A 120 -10.70 12.72 -7.25
CA VAL A 120 -10.68 12.02 -8.54
C VAL A 120 -9.98 10.69 -8.33
N CYS A 121 -10.68 9.57 -8.58
CA CYS A 121 -10.19 8.22 -8.30
C CYS A 121 -10.36 7.29 -9.49
N SER A 122 -9.35 6.47 -9.79
CA SER A 122 -9.47 5.43 -10.81
C SER A 122 -10.52 4.39 -10.43
N THR A 123 -11.20 3.81 -11.43
CA THR A 123 -12.20 2.73 -11.22
C THR A 123 -11.57 1.41 -10.81
N ASP A 124 -10.35 1.12 -11.28
CA ASP A 124 -9.61 -0.11 -10.96
C ASP A 124 -8.90 0.04 -9.61
N THR A 125 -9.70 0.07 -8.56
CA THR A 125 -9.24 0.35 -7.19
C THR A 125 -9.78 -0.69 -6.22
N TYR A 126 -9.04 -0.99 -5.17
CA TYR A 126 -9.46 -1.93 -4.13
C TYR A 126 -10.89 -1.65 -3.64
N GLY A 127 -11.72 -2.69 -3.56
CA GLY A 127 -13.12 -2.53 -3.15
C GLY A 127 -13.33 -1.85 -1.78
N GLY A 128 -12.35 -1.96 -0.88
CA GLY A 128 -12.32 -1.22 0.39
C GLY A 128 -12.13 0.28 0.17
N THR A 129 -11.24 0.68 -0.73
CA THR A 129 -10.97 2.08 -1.12
C THR A 129 -12.19 2.68 -1.81
N SER A 130 -12.75 1.98 -2.79
CA SER A 130 -13.99 2.39 -3.48
C SER A 130 -15.16 2.56 -2.50
N THR A 131 -15.35 1.61 -1.57
CA THR A 131 -16.36 1.70 -0.52
C THR A 131 -16.09 2.86 0.45
N TYR A 132 -14.83 3.08 0.83
CA TYR A 132 -14.44 4.19 1.69
C TYR A 132 -14.81 5.52 1.05
N PHE A 133 -14.43 5.76 -0.20
CA PHE A 133 -14.76 6.99 -0.91
C PHE A 133 -16.27 7.16 -1.11
N SER A 134 -16.98 6.11 -1.57
CA SER A 134 -18.41 6.18 -1.88
C SER A 134 -19.31 6.29 -0.64
N LYS A 135 -18.91 5.77 0.53
CA LYS A 135 -19.77 5.67 1.71
C LYS A 135 -19.23 6.42 2.92
N THR A 136 -17.92 6.41 3.15
CA THR A 136 -17.34 7.01 4.37
C THR A 136 -16.97 8.47 4.14
N ALA A 137 -16.27 8.79 3.05
CA ALA A 137 -15.89 10.16 2.70
C ALA A 137 -17.11 11.02 2.39
N THR A 138 -18.13 10.49 1.70
CA THR A 138 -19.38 11.21 1.43
C THR A 138 -20.14 11.61 2.70
N ARG A 139 -19.99 10.88 3.82
CA ARG A 139 -20.56 11.30 5.13
C ARG A 139 -19.81 12.48 5.74
N ARG A 140 -18.61 12.77 5.28
CA ARG A 140 -17.81 13.95 5.63
C ARG A 140 -18.00 15.07 4.61
N ASN A 141 -18.93 14.91 3.66
CA ASN A 141 -19.20 15.82 2.54
C ASN A 141 -17.99 15.96 1.59
N ILE A 142 -17.28 14.85 1.35
CA ILE A 142 -16.21 14.71 0.35
C ILE A 142 -16.74 13.75 -0.71
N GLU A 143 -16.79 14.17 -1.97
CA GLU A 143 -17.40 13.39 -3.06
C GLU A 143 -16.36 12.70 -3.94
N PRO A 144 -16.46 11.39 -4.24
CA PRO A 144 -15.59 10.74 -5.21
C PRO A 144 -16.07 10.99 -6.64
N LYS A 145 -15.14 11.22 -7.55
CA LYS A 145 -15.32 11.22 -9.00
C LYS A 145 -14.52 10.05 -9.57
N PHE A 146 -15.21 8.94 -9.84
CA PHE A 146 -14.56 7.78 -10.43
C PHE A 146 -14.38 7.96 -11.93
N VAL A 147 -13.16 7.71 -12.42
CA VAL A 147 -12.78 7.79 -13.83
C VAL A 147 -12.15 6.47 -14.28
N PRO A 148 -12.38 6.01 -15.53
CA PRO A 148 -11.72 4.82 -16.03
C PRO A 148 -10.19 4.99 -15.99
N THR A 149 -9.48 4.01 -15.46
CA THR A 149 -8.04 4.11 -15.14
C THR A 149 -7.18 4.51 -16.33
N LEU A 150 -7.52 4.07 -17.54
CA LEU A 150 -6.75 4.31 -18.76
C LEU A 150 -7.31 5.45 -19.64
N GLU A 151 -8.37 6.11 -19.22
CA GLU A 151 -8.94 7.26 -19.94
C GLU A 151 -8.39 8.59 -19.37
N TYR A 152 -7.18 8.94 -19.75
CA TYR A 152 -6.45 10.08 -19.17
C TYR A 152 -7.16 11.41 -19.36
N ASP A 153 -7.85 11.63 -20.48
CA ASP A 153 -8.66 12.83 -20.71
C ASP A 153 -9.80 12.96 -19.67
N ALA A 154 -10.30 11.84 -19.14
CA ALA A 154 -11.33 11.84 -18.11
C ALA A 154 -10.81 12.34 -16.75
N TYR A 155 -9.53 12.18 -16.44
CA TYR A 155 -8.93 12.78 -15.24
C TYR A 155 -8.91 14.31 -15.36
N GLU A 156 -8.46 14.85 -16.51
CA GLU A 156 -8.43 16.28 -16.76
C GLU A 156 -9.85 16.89 -16.71
N GLU A 157 -10.85 16.21 -17.29
CA GLU A 157 -12.25 16.66 -17.25
C GLU A 157 -12.88 16.57 -15.84
N ALA A 158 -12.43 15.65 -15.00
CA ALA A 158 -12.97 15.45 -13.65
C ALA A 158 -12.37 16.40 -12.61
N ILE A 159 -11.12 16.86 -12.80
CA ILE A 159 -10.47 17.80 -11.89
C ILE A 159 -11.12 19.17 -12.00
N ASP A 160 -11.45 19.77 -10.85
CA ASP A 160 -11.97 21.13 -10.73
C ASP A 160 -11.40 21.86 -9.50
N GLU A 161 -11.91 23.06 -9.20
CA GLU A 161 -11.44 23.93 -8.12
C GLU A 161 -11.62 23.33 -6.71
N ASP A 162 -12.47 22.31 -6.56
CA ASP A 162 -12.76 21.61 -5.30
C ASP A 162 -12.05 20.23 -5.25
N THR A 163 -11.17 19.92 -6.19
CA THR A 163 -10.48 18.61 -6.21
C THR A 163 -9.31 18.61 -5.23
N ALA A 164 -9.38 17.73 -4.21
CA ALA A 164 -8.37 17.62 -3.17
C ALA A 164 -7.13 16.80 -3.58
N PHE A 165 -7.30 15.74 -4.36
CA PHE A 165 -6.21 14.92 -4.89
C PHE A 165 -6.71 13.93 -5.96
N VAL A 166 -5.77 13.43 -6.76
CA VAL A 166 -5.98 12.29 -7.66
C VAL A 166 -5.49 11.02 -6.99
N HIS A 167 -6.25 9.92 -7.08
CA HIS A 167 -5.90 8.62 -6.52
C HIS A 167 -5.87 7.52 -7.57
N VAL A 168 -4.76 6.75 -7.62
CA VAL A 168 -4.59 5.54 -8.44
C VAL A 168 -3.92 4.43 -7.64
N GLU A 169 -3.99 3.19 -8.14
CA GLU A 169 -3.21 2.05 -7.64
C GLU A 169 -2.07 1.72 -8.61
N THR A 170 -0.93 1.27 -8.11
CA THR A 170 0.21 0.84 -8.94
C THR A 170 -0.17 -0.35 -9.81
N ILE A 171 -0.86 -1.31 -9.22
CA ILE A 171 -1.47 -2.47 -9.90
C ILE A 171 -2.91 -2.56 -9.38
N GLY A 172 -3.86 -2.31 -10.23
CA GLY A 172 -5.29 -2.23 -9.88
C GLY A 172 -5.88 -3.56 -9.42
N ASN A 173 -6.87 -3.51 -8.55
CA ASN A 173 -7.53 -4.69 -7.98
C ASN A 173 -9.02 -4.71 -8.33
N PRO A 174 -9.55 -5.69 -9.08
CA PRO A 174 -8.92 -6.97 -9.47
C PRO A 174 -8.34 -7.02 -10.88
N SER A 175 -8.42 -5.97 -11.66
CA SER A 175 -8.07 -5.93 -13.09
C SER A 175 -6.59 -6.11 -13.39
N LEU A 176 -5.71 -5.86 -12.42
CA LEU A 176 -4.25 -5.87 -12.51
C LEU A 176 -3.69 -4.84 -13.52
N VAL A 177 -4.44 -3.81 -13.87
CA VAL A 177 -3.98 -2.74 -14.77
C VAL A 177 -2.98 -1.83 -14.07
N THR A 178 -1.97 -1.36 -14.82
CA THR A 178 -0.98 -0.37 -14.39
C THR A 178 -1.19 0.90 -15.22
N PRO A 179 -1.50 2.05 -14.58
CA PRO A 179 -1.65 3.32 -15.29
C PRO A 179 -0.30 3.86 -15.77
N ASP A 180 -0.32 4.83 -16.67
CA ASP A 180 0.82 5.68 -16.98
C ASP A 180 0.94 6.75 -15.87
N PHE A 181 1.83 6.51 -14.89
CA PHE A 181 1.97 7.36 -13.72
C PHE A 181 2.42 8.77 -14.06
N GLU A 182 3.39 8.90 -14.96
CA GLU A 182 3.95 10.22 -15.34
C GLU A 182 2.87 11.08 -15.98
N ARG A 183 2.01 10.48 -16.81
CA ARG A 183 0.89 11.18 -17.43
C ARG A 183 -0.17 11.59 -16.42
N VAL A 184 -0.53 10.70 -15.46
CA VAL A 184 -1.49 11.06 -14.41
C VAL A 184 -0.93 12.14 -13.50
N ALA A 185 0.36 12.06 -13.14
CA ALA A 185 1.04 13.08 -12.36
C ALA A 185 1.08 14.44 -13.08
N GLU A 186 1.41 14.47 -14.38
CA GLU A 186 1.39 15.68 -15.19
C GLU A 186 0.00 16.34 -15.18
N ILE A 187 -1.06 15.56 -15.40
CA ILE A 187 -2.44 16.07 -15.36
C ILE A 187 -2.80 16.63 -13.98
N ALA A 188 -2.47 15.93 -12.91
CA ALA A 188 -2.75 16.36 -11.54
C ALA A 188 -1.99 17.66 -11.22
N HIS A 189 -0.68 17.69 -11.48
CA HIS A 189 0.18 18.83 -11.16
C HIS A 189 -0.12 20.08 -12.00
N ASP A 190 -0.46 19.93 -13.28
CA ASP A 190 -0.88 21.06 -14.15
C ASP A 190 -2.14 21.74 -13.61
N ASN A 191 -2.95 21.03 -12.84
CA ASN A 191 -4.14 21.54 -12.16
C ASN A 191 -3.89 21.93 -10.69
N GLY A 192 -2.65 21.82 -10.18
CA GLY A 192 -2.30 22.15 -8.79
C GLY A 192 -2.82 21.15 -7.76
N VAL A 193 -3.01 19.89 -8.15
CA VAL A 193 -3.58 18.80 -7.35
C VAL A 193 -2.52 17.70 -7.15
N PRO A 194 -2.30 17.16 -5.93
CA PRO A 194 -1.32 16.12 -5.71
C PRO A 194 -1.81 14.76 -6.19
N LEU A 195 -0.84 13.90 -6.56
CA LEU A 195 -1.07 12.49 -6.87
C LEU A 195 -0.82 11.60 -5.65
N VAL A 196 -1.84 10.84 -5.25
CA VAL A 196 -1.79 9.85 -4.16
C VAL A 196 -1.86 8.44 -4.75
N VAL A 197 -0.89 7.60 -4.46
CA VAL A 197 -0.78 6.25 -5.04
C VAL A 197 -0.85 5.17 -3.96
N ASP A 198 -1.71 4.16 -4.17
CA ASP A 198 -1.68 2.90 -3.43
C ASP A 198 -0.63 1.96 -4.05
N ASN A 199 0.46 1.73 -3.34
CA ASN A 199 1.55 0.87 -3.79
C ASN A 199 1.51 -0.55 -3.16
N THR A 200 0.39 -0.93 -2.56
CA THR A 200 0.26 -2.19 -1.82
C THR A 200 0.61 -3.43 -2.64
N PHE A 201 0.24 -3.48 -3.93
CA PHE A 201 0.47 -4.66 -4.77
C PHE A 201 1.90 -4.76 -5.29
N ALA A 202 2.50 -3.63 -5.62
CA ALA A 202 3.86 -3.60 -6.16
C ALA A 202 4.93 -3.59 -5.06
N THR A 203 4.71 -2.90 -3.96
CA THR A 203 5.72 -2.58 -2.95
C THR A 203 6.92 -1.83 -3.55
N PRO A 204 7.81 -1.24 -2.75
CA PRO A 204 9.03 -0.61 -3.27
C PRO A 204 10.00 -1.60 -3.94
N ALA A 205 9.70 -2.91 -3.92
CA ALA A 205 10.49 -3.90 -4.66
C ALA A 205 10.18 -3.89 -6.16
N LEU A 206 8.96 -3.57 -6.56
CA LEU A 206 8.56 -3.56 -7.96
C LEU A 206 8.40 -2.14 -8.51
N CYS A 207 7.92 -1.20 -7.72
CA CYS A 207 7.71 0.18 -8.13
C CYS A 207 7.91 1.14 -6.96
N ARG A 208 8.48 2.29 -7.22
CA ARG A 208 8.53 3.43 -6.30
C ARG A 208 7.81 4.60 -6.96
N PRO A 209 6.51 4.75 -6.73
CA PRO A 209 5.70 5.77 -7.41
C PRO A 209 6.20 7.21 -7.23
N VAL A 210 6.92 7.49 -6.14
CA VAL A 210 7.57 8.80 -5.91
C VAL A 210 8.55 9.14 -7.05
N GLU A 211 9.25 8.15 -7.63
CA GLU A 211 10.15 8.36 -8.77
C GLU A 211 9.40 8.67 -10.08
N HIS A 212 8.08 8.48 -10.10
CA HIS A 212 7.19 8.70 -11.25
C HIS A 212 6.14 9.77 -11.01
N GLY A 213 6.37 10.65 -10.03
CA GLY A 213 5.54 11.84 -9.78
C GLY A 213 4.43 11.68 -8.74
N ALA A 214 4.40 10.60 -7.97
CA ALA A 214 3.52 10.52 -6.81
C ALA A 214 4.02 11.42 -5.68
N ASP A 215 3.12 12.20 -5.09
CA ASP A 215 3.42 13.11 -3.99
C ASP A 215 3.21 12.44 -2.64
N VAL A 216 2.25 11.52 -2.57
CA VAL A 216 1.97 10.69 -1.40
C VAL A 216 1.79 9.25 -1.85
N VAL A 217 2.50 8.34 -1.20
CA VAL A 217 2.31 6.89 -1.36
C VAL A 217 1.72 6.33 -0.08
N TRP A 218 0.75 5.44 -0.21
CA TRP A 218 0.27 4.66 0.91
C TRP A 218 0.26 3.17 0.60
N GLU A 219 0.43 2.35 1.64
CA GLU A 219 0.43 0.90 1.49
C GLU A 219 -0.20 0.21 2.69
N SER A 220 -0.79 -0.95 2.46
CA SER A 220 -1.08 -1.91 3.51
C SER A 220 0.16 -2.74 3.82
N THR A 221 0.85 -2.46 4.93
CA THR A 221 1.99 -3.27 5.37
C THR A 221 1.60 -4.70 5.73
N THR A 222 0.29 -4.97 5.88
CA THR A 222 -0.32 -6.30 6.08
C THR A 222 0.07 -7.30 4.99
N LYS A 223 0.34 -6.84 3.76
CA LYS A 223 0.47 -7.62 2.54
C LYS A 223 1.92 -8.04 2.30
N TRP A 224 2.44 -7.89 1.09
CA TRP A 224 3.81 -8.31 0.73
C TRP A 224 4.93 -7.68 1.57
N LEU A 225 4.73 -6.47 2.11
CA LEU A 225 5.73 -5.84 2.99
C LEU A 225 6.03 -6.71 4.21
N HIS A 226 4.99 -7.17 4.92
CA HIS A 226 5.14 -8.12 6.03
C HIS A 226 5.27 -9.57 5.52
N GLY A 227 4.34 -10.01 4.67
CA GLY A 227 4.42 -11.26 3.88
C GLY A 227 4.13 -12.56 4.60
N SER A 228 3.66 -12.57 5.85
CA SER A 228 3.39 -13.81 6.60
C SER A 228 1.97 -13.91 7.18
N GLY A 229 1.09 -12.95 6.90
CA GLY A 229 -0.32 -12.98 7.31
C GLY A 229 -0.55 -12.90 8.82
N THR A 230 0.42 -12.41 9.62
CA THR A 230 0.37 -12.45 11.09
C THR A 230 0.15 -11.09 11.75
N THR A 231 0.29 -9.99 11.02
CA THR A 231 0.07 -8.63 11.54
C THR A 231 -0.70 -7.76 10.55
N VAL A 232 -1.33 -6.73 11.07
CA VAL A 232 -2.06 -5.71 10.29
C VAL A 232 -1.38 -4.36 10.49
N GLY A 233 -1.21 -3.62 9.40
CA GLY A 233 -0.63 -2.29 9.44
C GLY A 233 -0.78 -1.56 8.12
N GLY A 234 -0.37 -0.31 8.11
CA GLY A 234 -0.29 0.54 6.95
C GLY A 234 0.82 1.56 7.08
N VAL A 235 1.11 2.26 6.02
CA VAL A 235 2.06 3.35 5.97
C VAL A 235 1.57 4.44 5.02
N LEU A 236 1.90 5.68 5.36
CA LEU A 236 1.91 6.84 4.47
C LEU A 236 3.36 7.27 4.27
N VAL A 237 3.74 7.55 3.05
CA VAL A 237 5.06 8.06 2.67
C VAL A 237 4.89 9.41 2.00
N ASP A 238 5.67 10.37 2.44
CA ASP A 238 5.77 11.74 1.89
C ASP A 238 6.81 11.74 0.79
N GLY A 239 6.43 12.12 -0.44
CA GLY A 239 7.32 12.20 -1.60
C GLY A 239 8.19 13.46 -1.63
N ASP A 240 7.87 14.47 -0.79
CA ASP A 240 8.53 15.80 -0.77
C ASP A 240 8.58 16.48 -2.15
N SER A 241 7.56 16.25 -2.99
CA SER A 241 7.53 16.76 -4.37
C SER A 241 6.53 17.88 -4.59
N PHE A 242 5.47 17.97 -3.78
CA PHE A 242 4.35 18.89 -4.00
C PHE A 242 4.51 20.21 -3.23
N PRO A 243 4.31 21.37 -3.90
CA PRO A 243 4.43 22.69 -3.27
C PRO A 243 3.16 23.09 -2.49
N TRP A 244 2.90 22.44 -1.36
CA TRP A 244 1.68 22.53 -0.55
C TRP A 244 1.19 23.96 -0.31
N GLY A 245 2.12 24.89 -0.02
CA GLY A 245 1.79 26.28 0.28
C GLY A 245 1.35 27.11 -0.94
N GLU A 246 1.65 26.66 -2.15
CA GLU A 246 1.27 27.38 -3.38
C GLU A 246 -0.16 27.02 -3.83
N HIS A 247 -0.69 25.87 -3.34
CA HIS A 247 -1.95 25.31 -3.78
C HIS A 247 -3.04 25.24 -2.69
N GLY A 248 -2.81 25.86 -1.51
CA GLY A 248 -3.87 26.07 -0.51
C GLY A 248 -4.11 24.91 0.43
N TYR A 249 -3.14 23.99 0.63
CA TYR A 249 -3.23 22.91 1.60
C TYR A 249 -2.91 23.41 3.02
N ASP A 250 -3.85 24.15 3.62
CA ASP A 250 -3.66 24.86 4.89
C ASP A 250 -3.37 23.92 6.09
N GLU A 251 -3.80 22.65 6.04
CA GLU A 251 -3.46 21.67 7.08
C GLU A 251 -1.97 21.31 7.11
N ILE A 252 -1.24 21.53 6.00
CA ILE A 252 0.19 21.29 5.87
C ILE A 252 0.98 22.61 5.91
N ALA A 253 0.54 23.62 5.14
CA ALA A 253 1.25 24.88 4.90
C ALA A 253 0.60 26.11 5.55
N GLY A 254 -0.35 25.90 6.46
CA GLY A 254 -1.00 26.95 7.23
C GLY A 254 -0.56 26.99 8.69
N GLN A 255 -0.76 28.14 9.35
CA GLN A 255 -0.51 28.26 10.79
C GLN A 255 -1.50 27.44 11.60
N ASN A 256 -1.01 26.43 12.31
CA ASN A 256 -1.84 25.57 13.13
C ASN A 256 -1.84 26.01 14.61
N HIS A 257 -2.86 26.77 15.02
CA HIS A 257 -2.99 27.31 16.38
C HIS A 257 -3.05 26.21 17.47
N ALA A 258 -3.50 25.00 17.12
CA ALA A 258 -3.53 23.88 18.06
C ALA A 258 -2.13 23.30 18.36
N TYR A 259 -1.13 23.68 17.57
CA TYR A 259 0.26 23.23 17.67
C TYR A 259 1.23 24.43 17.68
N HIS A 260 0.95 25.43 18.55
CA HIS A 260 1.81 26.58 18.77
C HIS A 260 2.11 27.40 17.50
N ASP A 261 1.09 27.53 16.62
CA ASP A 261 1.21 28.21 15.31
C ASP A 261 2.23 27.55 14.35
N THR A 262 2.48 26.25 14.54
CA THR A 262 3.35 25.46 13.65
C THR A 262 2.77 25.47 12.24
N ASP A 263 3.65 25.68 11.26
CA ASP A 263 3.44 25.52 9.84
C ASP A 263 4.33 24.34 9.40
N PHE A 264 3.71 23.18 9.09
CA PHE A 264 4.48 21.97 8.83
C PHE A 264 5.37 22.10 7.61
N SER A 265 4.96 22.86 6.58
CA SER A 265 5.80 23.10 5.39
C SER A 265 7.05 23.91 5.68
N ARG A 266 7.03 24.73 6.74
CA ARG A 266 8.17 25.54 7.16
C ARG A 266 9.00 24.85 8.24
N ASP A 267 8.33 24.29 9.27
CA ASP A 267 8.97 23.83 10.51
C ASP A 267 9.41 22.36 10.39
N PHE A 268 8.84 21.62 9.44
CA PHE A 268 9.19 20.24 9.07
C PHE A 268 9.42 20.11 7.56
N ALA A 269 10.21 21.05 7.01
CA ALA A 269 10.38 21.23 5.58
C ALA A 269 10.86 19.98 4.81
N ASP A 270 11.53 19.05 5.50
CA ASP A 270 12.04 17.81 4.88
C ASP A 270 10.91 16.78 4.60
N ALA A 271 9.82 16.77 5.40
CA ALA A 271 8.69 15.86 5.21
C ALA A 271 7.38 16.45 5.80
N PRO A 272 6.85 17.53 5.20
CA PRO A 272 5.74 18.30 5.74
C PRO A 272 4.42 17.52 5.81
N PHE A 273 4.12 16.72 4.79
CA PHE A 273 2.92 15.89 4.78
C PHE A 273 2.98 14.81 5.88
N ALA A 274 4.12 14.13 6.04
CA ALA A 274 4.29 13.12 7.09
C ALA A 274 4.16 13.73 8.49
N ALA A 275 4.71 14.95 8.72
CA ALA A 275 4.54 15.68 9.97
C ALA A 275 3.06 16.01 10.22
N ALA A 276 2.36 16.58 9.24
CA ALA A 276 0.93 16.86 9.36
C ALA A 276 0.12 15.58 9.67
N ALA A 277 0.40 14.46 8.98
CA ALA A 277 -0.26 13.18 9.21
C ALA A 277 -0.01 12.66 10.65
N ARG A 278 1.20 12.78 11.18
CA ARG A 278 1.54 12.40 12.56
C ARG A 278 0.71 13.18 13.58
N PHE A 279 0.64 14.49 13.43
CA PHE A 279 -0.03 15.34 14.43
C PHE A 279 -1.55 15.39 14.24
N ARG A 280 -2.06 15.38 13.00
CA ARG A 280 -3.49 15.47 12.72
C ARG A 280 -4.18 14.11 12.82
N SER A 281 -3.57 13.02 12.34
CA SER A 281 -4.15 11.69 12.36
C SER A 281 -3.72 10.89 13.60
N LEU A 282 -2.45 10.54 13.74
CA LEU A 282 -2.01 9.66 14.83
C LEU A 282 -2.28 10.26 16.20
N ARG A 283 -1.82 11.50 16.44
CA ARG A 283 -2.02 12.15 17.73
C ARG A 283 -3.49 12.37 18.06
N SER A 284 -4.29 12.80 17.10
CA SER A 284 -5.68 13.23 17.33
C SER A 284 -6.68 12.08 17.29
N LEU A 285 -6.53 11.13 16.36
CA LEU A 285 -7.47 10.01 16.15
C LEU A 285 -6.95 8.68 16.70
N GLY A 286 -5.62 8.50 16.81
CA GLY A 286 -5.05 7.27 17.33
C GLY A 286 -4.88 6.18 16.27
N ASN A 287 -4.63 6.55 15.02
CA ASN A 287 -4.43 5.64 13.89
C ASN A 287 -3.06 4.94 13.89
N GLN A 288 -2.25 5.08 14.94
CA GLN A 288 -0.90 4.52 15.04
C GLN A 288 -0.86 2.99 15.01
N GLN A 289 0.24 2.44 14.51
CA GLN A 289 0.56 1.02 14.63
C GLN A 289 1.12 0.69 16.02
N SER A 290 0.87 -0.53 16.53
CA SER A 290 1.48 -0.97 17.78
C SER A 290 2.97 -1.27 17.61
N PRO A 291 3.82 -1.08 18.66
CA PRO A 291 5.24 -1.40 18.57
C PRO A 291 5.53 -2.88 18.25
N PHE A 292 4.67 -3.79 18.70
CA PHE A 292 4.82 -5.22 18.42
C PHE A 292 4.54 -5.53 16.94
N ASP A 293 3.47 -4.98 16.37
CA ASP A 293 3.14 -5.16 14.96
C ASP A 293 4.19 -4.48 14.06
N ALA A 294 4.68 -3.30 14.44
CA ALA A 294 5.78 -2.63 13.75
C ALA A 294 7.05 -3.49 13.74
N TRP A 295 7.40 -4.10 14.88
CA TRP A 295 8.54 -5.01 14.97
C TRP A 295 8.37 -6.24 14.08
N GLN A 296 7.17 -6.84 14.02
CA GLN A 296 6.88 -7.95 13.12
C GLN A 296 7.02 -7.53 11.65
N THR A 297 6.52 -6.34 11.28
CA THR A 297 6.67 -5.79 9.93
C THR A 297 8.14 -5.62 9.57
N LEU A 298 8.97 -5.12 10.49
CA LEU A 298 10.42 -5.00 10.29
C LEU A 298 11.09 -6.35 9.98
N GLN A 299 10.65 -7.44 10.62
CA GLN A 299 11.15 -8.79 10.31
C GLN A 299 10.77 -9.21 8.87
N GLY A 300 9.55 -8.89 8.43
CA GLY A 300 9.09 -9.16 7.08
C GLY A 300 9.89 -8.39 6.03
N LEU A 301 10.17 -7.11 6.29
CA LEU A 301 10.91 -6.24 5.36
C LEU A 301 12.33 -6.75 5.07
N GLU A 302 13.01 -7.38 6.04
CA GLU A 302 14.38 -7.90 5.84
C GLU A 302 14.46 -8.94 4.70
N SER A 303 13.39 -9.66 4.42
CA SER A 303 13.31 -10.65 3.33
C SER A 303 12.36 -10.26 2.19
N MET A 304 11.77 -9.07 2.25
CA MET A 304 10.76 -8.64 1.28
C MET A 304 11.24 -8.72 -0.17
N PRO A 305 12.44 -8.21 -0.55
CA PRO A 305 12.87 -8.30 -1.95
C PRO A 305 12.98 -9.74 -2.47
N LEU A 306 13.50 -10.66 -1.64
CA LEU A 306 13.64 -12.08 -2.01
C LEU A 306 12.27 -12.76 -2.15
N ARG A 307 11.32 -12.41 -1.28
CA ARG A 307 9.95 -12.97 -1.35
C ARG A 307 9.20 -12.45 -2.57
N VAL A 308 9.28 -11.14 -2.82
CA VAL A 308 8.61 -10.52 -3.98
C VAL A 308 9.15 -11.11 -5.28
N GLU A 309 10.48 -11.26 -5.44
CA GLU A 309 11.08 -11.94 -6.59
C GLU A 309 10.48 -13.34 -6.78
N LYS A 310 10.38 -14.13 -5.69
CA LYS A 310 9.83 -15.50 -5.78
C LYS A 310 8.33 -15.51 -6.07
N HIS A 311 7.56 -14.57 -5.52
CA HIS A 311 6.14 -14.40 -5.85
C HIS A 311 5.94 -14.11 -7.34
N CYS A 312 6.73 -13.21 -7.92
CA CYS A 312 6.66 -12.85 -9.34
C CYS A 312 7.05 -14.04 -10.24
N GLU A 313 8.16 -14.73 -9.92
CA GLU A 313 8.59 -15.93 -10.65
C GLU A 313 7.48 -16.99 -10.67
N ASN A 314 6.89 -17.29 -9.52
CA ASN A 314 5.82 -18.28 -9.43
C ASN A 314 4.53 -17.80 -10.14
N ALA A 315 4.17 -16.52 -10.03
CA ALA A 315 2.99 -15.96 -10.68
C ALA A 315 3.10 -16.01 -12.20
N ALA A 316 4.28 -15.74 -12.76
CA ALA A 316 4.53 -15.88 -14.20
C ALA A 316 4.34 -17.32 -14.68
N ILE A 317 4.92 -18.30 -13.96
CA ILE A 317 4.76 -19.73 -14.27
C ILE A 317 3.28 -20.15 -14.21
N VAL A 318 2.54 -19.69 -13.17
CA VAL A 318 1.11 -19.98 -13.01
C VAL A 318 0.29 -19.33 -14.14
N ALA A 319 0.59 -18.08 -14.49
CA ALA A 319 -0.13 -17.36 -15.55
C ALA A 319 0.05 -18.03 -16.91
N GLU A 320 1.28 -18.43 -17.27
CA GLU A 320 1.57 -19.17 -18.51
C GLU A 320 0.86 -20.53 -18.55
N TYR A 321 0.89 -21.27 -17.42
CA TYR A 321 0.19 -22.56 -17.31
C TYR A 321 -1.32 -22.41 -17.50
N LEU A 322 -1.94 -21.42 -16.89
CA LEU A 322 -3.38 -21.18 -16.99
C LEU A 322 -3.78 -20.67 -18.37
N ASP A 323 -2.94 -19.86 -19.03
CA ASP A 323 -3.21 -19.34 -20.38
C ASP A 323 -3.22 -20.43 -21.45
N ASP A 324 -2.43 -21.50 -21.23
CA ASP A 324 -2.37 -22.69 -22.10
C ASP A 324 -3.42 -23.78 -21.74
N HIS A 325 -4.18 -23.64 -20.66
CA HIS A 325 -5.05 -24.68 -20.12
C HIS A 325 -6.41 -24.71 -20.82
N GLU A 326 -6.88 -25.88 -21.32
CA GLU A 326 -8.11 -26.04 -22.11
C GLU A 326 -9.42 -25.71 -21.37
N ASP A 327 -9.46 -25.79 -20.05
CA ASP A 327 -10.63 -25.50 -19.21
C ASP A 327 -10.63 -24.07 -18.63
N VAL A 328 -9.63 -23.26 -18.99
CA VAL A 328 -9.52 -21.84 -18.59
C VAL A 328 -9.99 -20.95 -19.74
N ALA A 329 -10.97 -20.11 -19.48
CA ALA A 329 -11.57 -19.24 -20.49
C ALA A 329 -10.74 -17.97 -20.76
N TRP A 330 -10.09 -17.46 -19.73
CA TRP A 330 -9.25 -16.27 -19.80
C TRP A 330 -8.31 -16.19 -18.58
N VAL A 331 -7.17 -15.53 -18.76
CA VAL A 331 -6.19 -15.22 -17.70
C VAL A 331 -5.83 -13.73 -17.76
N THR A 332 -5.62 -13.14 -16.61
CA THR A 332 -5.12 -11.77 -16.45
C THR A 332 -3.89 -11.79 -15.57
N HIS A 333 -2.76 -11.36 -16.11
CA HIS A 333 -1.49 -11.12 -15.42
C HIS A 333 -0.69 -10.08 -16.20
N PRO A 334 -0.09 -9.04 -15.59
CA PRO A 334 0.58 -7.95 -16.32
C PRO A 334 1.77 -8.42 -17.16
N GLY A 335 2.36 -9.57 -16.85
CA GLY A 335 3.45 -10.19 -17.59
C GLY A 335 3.05 -10.85 -18.92
N LEU A 336 1.77 -11.11 -19.16
CA LEU A 336 1.29 -11.65 -20.42
C LEU A 336 1.25 -10.54 -21.49
N GLU A 337 1.79 -10.78 -22.69
CA GLU A 337 1.76 -9.82 -23.80
C GLU A 337 0.31 -9.42 -24.21
N SER A 338 -0.67 -10.28 -23.92
CA SER A 338 -2.09 -10.02 -24.14
C SER A 338 -2.72 -9.06 -23.14
N HIS A 339 -2.05 -8.76 -22.02
CA HIS A 339 -2.58 -7.86 -20.99
C HIS A 339 -2.64 -6.40 -21.50
N PRO A 340 -3.76 -5.69 -21.29
CA PRO A 340 -3.98 -4.36 -21.88
C PRO A 340 -2.95 -3.30 -21.46
N THR A 341 -2.29 -3.47 -20.32
CA THR A 341 -1.25 -2.55 -19.82
C THR A 341 0.11 -3.21 -19.66
N HIS A 342 0.39 -4.26 -20.44
CA HIS A 342 1.71 -4.91 -20.44
C HIS A 342 2.85 -3.92 -20.67
N ASP A 343 2.68 -2.97 -21.61
CA ASP A 343 3.69 -1.96 -21.92
C ASP A 343 3.93 -1.01 -20.74
N ASN A 344 2.86 -0.52 -20.08
CA ASN A 344 2.98 0.32 -18.88
C ASN A 344 3.64 -0.46 -17.73
N ALA A 345 3.19 -1.71 -17.48
CA ALA A 345 3.80 -2.55 -16.47
C ALA A 345 5.30 -2.78 -16.73
N SER A 346 5.68 -3.04 -17.98
CA SER A 346 7.09 -3.19 -18.38
C SER A 346 7.90 -1.89 -18.25
N GLN A 347 7.25 -0.72 -18.32
CA GLN A 347 7.92 0.57 -18.15
C GLN A 347 8.16 0.92 -16.67
N TYR A 348 7.19 0.66 -15.80
CA TYR A 348 7.18 1.18 -14.44
C TYR A 348 7.53 0.14 -13.37
N LEU A 349 7.36 -1.15 -13.65
CA LEU A 349 7.60 -2.22 -12.70
C LEU A 349 8.90 -2.97 -12.98
N GLU A 350 9.63 -3.32 -11.93
CA GLU A 350 10.82 -4.20 -12.03
C GLU A 350 10.46 -5.65 -12.40
N ASP A 351 9.22 -6.09 -12.07
CA ASP A 351 8.60 -7.37 -12.43
C ASP A 351 7.07 -7.23 -12.32
N PHE A 352 6.27 -8.24 -12.69
CA PHE A 352 4.84 -8.13 -12.94
C PHE A 352 3.93 -8.45 -11.74
N GLY A 353 4.50 -8.68 -10.55
CA GLY A 353 3.77 -8.91 -9.31
C GLY A 353 3.32 -10.36 -9.09
N GLY A 354 2.82 -10.62 -7.89
CA GLY A 354 2.45 -11.96 -7.41
C GLY A 354 0.95 -12.30 -7.55
N MET A 355 0.19 -11.55 -8.35
CA MET A 355 -1.24 -11.76 -8.52
C MET A 355 -1.57 -12.33 -9.89
N VAL A 356 -2.48 -13.32 -9.93
CA VAL A 356 -3.09 -13.84 -11.15
C VAL A 356 -4.60 -13.85 -10.98
N ALA A 357 -5.34 -13.47 -12.02
CA ALA A 357 -6.78 -13.63 -12.06
C ALA A 357 -7.17 -14.43 -13.31
N PHE A 358 -8.15 -15.31 -13.19
CA PHE A 358 -8.60 -16.16 -14.29
C PHE A 358 -10.06 -16.56 -14.16
N GLY A 359 -10.65 -17.04 -15.25
CA GLY A 359 -12.00 -17.60 -15.29
C GLY A 359 -12.01 -18.98 -15.90
N LEU A 360 -12.87 -19.88 -15.41
CA LEU A 360 -13.07 -21.23 -15.94
C LEU A 360 -14.21 -21.25 -16.96
N GLU A 361 -14.11 -22.10 -18.00
CA GLU A 361 -15.09 -22.23 -19.10
C GLU A 361 -16.54 -22.48 -18.61
N GLU A 362 -16.74 -23.25 -17.55
CA GLU A 362 -18.07 -23.52 -16.98
C GLU A 362 -18.59 -22.38 -16.07
N GLY A 363 -17.87 -21.25 -15.93
CA GLY A 363 -18.33 -20.01 -15.34
C GLY A 363 -18.44 -20.03 -13.82
N PHE A 364 -19.51 -19.41 -13.28
CA PHE A 364 -19.70 -19.15 -11.85
C PHE A 364 -19.57 -20.39 -10.96
N GLU A 365 -20.22 -21.50 -11.32
CA GLU A 365 -20.23 -22.71 -10.48
C GLU A 365 -18.85 -23.39 -10.48
N ALA A 366 -18.12 -23.35 -11.60
CA ALA A 366 -16.76 -23.91 -11.67
C ALA A 366 -15.77 -23.05 -10.87
N GLY A 367 -15.82 -21.72 -11.00
CA GLY A 367 -14.95 -20.83 -10.22
C GLY A 367 -15.16 -20.98 -8.70
N LYS A 368 -16.42 -21.18 -8.29
CA LYS A 368 -16.75 -21.46 -6.89
C LYS A 368 -16.25 -22.84 -6.46
N ALA A 369 -16.53 -23.89 -7.26
CA ALA A 369 -16.10 -25.25 -6.97
C ALA A 369 -14.58 -25.38 -6.91
N PHE A 370 -13.85 -24.71 -7.80
CA PHE A 370 -12.39 -24.64 -7.76
C PHE A 370 -11.87 -24.20 -6.39
N CYS A 371 -12.45 -23.16 -5.80
CA CYS A 371 -12.03 -22.70 -4.47
C CYS A 371 -12.35 -23.69 -3.35
N ASP A 372 -13.33 -24.57 -3.52
CA ASP A 372 -13.68 -25.62 -2.56
C ASP A 372 -12.75 -26.87 -2.70
N GLU A 373 -12.11 -27.06 -3.88
CA GLU A 373 -11.33 -28.26 -4.21
C GLU A 373 -9.81 -28.06 -4.08
N VAL A 374 -9.29 -26.83 -3.89
CA VAL A 374 -7.85 -26.62 -3.65
C VAL A 374 -7.42 -27.32 -2.36
N GLU A 375 -6.26 -27.98 -2.39
CA GLU A 375 -5.68 -28.71 -1.26
C GLU A 375 -4.45 -27.99 -0.64
N LEU A 376 -3.62 -27.33 -1.47
CA LEU A 376 -2.45 -26.58 -1.05
C LEU A 376 -2.80 -25.11 -0.81
N ALA A 377 -3.44 -24.47 -1.80
CA ALA A 377 -3.84 -23.09 -1.70
C ALA A 377 -4.90 -22.89 -0.60
N SER A 378 -4.88 -21.73 0.05
CA SER A 378 -5.86 -21.41 1.09
C SER A 378 -7.00 -20.57 0.55
N PHE A 379 -8.23 -21.03 0.70
CA PHE A 379 -9.43 -20.26 0.33
C PHE A 379 -9.74 -19.22 1.42
N LEU A 380 -9.37 -17.98 1.20
CA LEU A 380 -9.58 -16.86 2.12
C LEU A 380 -9.41 -15.50 1.45
N ALA A 381 -9.90 -14.45 2.12
CA ALA A 381 -9.84 -13.07 1.63
C ALA A 381 -8.58 -12.35 2.13
N ASN A 382 -7.41 -12.67 1.57
CA ASN A 382 -6.16 -11.94 1.75
C ASN A 382 -5.32 -11.99 0.47
N ILE A 383 -4.15 -11.35 0.48
CA ILE A 383 -3.13 -11.35 -0.57
C ILE A 383 -1.75 -11.13 0.04
N GLY A 384 -0.69 -11.44 -0.68
CA GLY A 384 0.69 -11.13 -0.29
C GLY A 384 1.22 -11.94 0.88
N ASP A 385 0.58 -13.07 1.19
CA ASP A 385 1.10 -14.06 2.14
C ASP A 385 2.14 -14.95 1.42
N ALA A 386 3.10 -15.46 2.17
CA ALA A 386 4.05 -16.45 1.67
C ALA A 386 3.38 -17.73 1.12
N LYS A 387 2.14 -17.99 1.53
CA LYS A 387 1.31 -19.11 1.04
C LYS A 387 0.41 -18.66 -0.09
N THR A 388 0.17 -19.54 -1.05
CA THR A 388 -0.80 -19.34 -2.12
C THR A 388 -2.22 -19.23 -1.57
N LEU A 389 -2.92 -18.18 -2.00
CA LEU A 389 -4.29 -17.87 -1.58
C LEU A 389 -5.19 -17.75 -2.79
N VAL A 390 -6.43 -18.25 -2.67
CA VAL A 390 -7.46 -18.15 -3.72
C VAL A 390 -8.76 -17.61 -3.16
N ILE A 391 -9.53 -16.93 -4.00
CA ILE A 391 -10.88 -16.49 -3.68
C ILE A 391 -11.71 -16.38 -4.96
N HIS A 392 -13.01 -16.69 -4.86
CA HIS A 392 -14.01 -16.41 -5.89
C HIS A 392 -14.85 -15.19 -5.49
N PRO A 393 -14.52 -13.97 -5.98
CA PRO A 393 -15.11 -12.73 -5.48
C PRO A 393 -16.62 -12.67 -5.65
N ALA A 394 -17.15 -13.19 -6.77
CA ALA A 394 -18.57 -13.14 -7.07
C ALA A 394 -19.46 -13.91 -6.06
N SER A 395 -18.94 -14.96 -5.42
CA SER A 395 -19.66 -15.71 -4.37
C SER A 395 -19.32 -15.27 -2.94
N THR A 396 -18.30 -14.41 -2.76
CA THR A 396 -17.77 -14.05 -1.43
C THR A 396 -17.75 -12.54 -1.21
N THR A 397 -16.63 -11.87 -1.50
CA THR A 397 -16.40 -10.43 -1.19
C THR A 397 -17.37 -9.50 -1.93
N HIS A 398 -17.90 -9.90 -3.08
CA HIS A 398 -18.85 -9.12 -3.89
C HIS A 398 -20.21 -9.83 -4.03
N GLY A 399 -20.48 -10.84 -3.20
CA GLY A 399 -21.71 -11.64 -3.28
C GLY A 399 -23.01 -10.87 -2.99
N GLN A 400 -22.91 -9.71 -2.30
CA GLN A 400 -24.05 -8.83 -2.03
C GLN A 400 -24.38 -7.87 -3.20
N LEU A 401 -23.48 -7.71 -4.17
CA LEU A 401 -23.68 -6.83 -5.32
C LEU A 401 -24.55 -7.51 -6.39
N SER A 402 -25.33 -6.71 -7.11
CA SER A 402 -26.02 -7.18 -8.32
C SER A 402 -25.01 -7.56 -9.42
N PRO A 403 -25.43 -8.32 -10.45
CA PRO A 403 -24.55 -8.61 -11.59
C PRO A 403 -24.00 -7.35 -12.28
N GLU A 404 -24.82 -6.30 -12.37
CA GLU A 404 -24.46 -5.02 -12.96
C GLU A 404 -23.40 -4.29 -12.10
N GLU A 405 -23.64 -4.20 -10.78
CA GLU A 405 -22.70 -3.59 -9.85
C GLU A 405 -21.35 -4.36 -9.79
N ARG A 406 -21.39 -5.69 -9.94
CA ARG A 406 -20.16 -6.50 -10.04
C ARG A 406 -19.39 -6.22 -11.32
N ALA A 407 -20.09 -6.10 -12.44
CA ALA A 407 -19.46 -5.78 -13.73
C ALA A 407 -18.80 -4.38 -13.71
N GLU A 408 -19.47 -3.39 -13.08
CA GLU A 408 -18.90 -2.06 -12.86
C GLU A 408 -17.65 -2.09 -11.95
N ALA A 409 -17.59 -3.04 -11.01
CA ALA A 409 -16.42 -3.28 -10.14
C ALA A 409 -15.36 -4.20 -10.79
N GLY A 410 -15.47 -4.53 -12.07
CA GLY A 410 -14.54 -5.42 -12.79
C GLY A 410 -14.58 -6.89 -12.33
N VAL A 411 -15.65 -7.32 -11.64
CA VAL A 411 -15.81 -8.67 -11.11
C VAL A 411 -16.74 -9.48 -11.97
N THR A 412 -16.20 -10.30 -12.86
CA THR A 412 -16.99 -11.27 -13.65
C THR A 412 -17.52 -12.40 -12.77
N ALA A 413 -18.53 -13.12 -13.27
CA ALA A 413 -19.17 -14.18 -12.51
C ALA A 413 -18.24 -15.39 -12.26
N ASP A 414 -17.30 -15.63 -13.15
CA ASP A 414 -16.34 -16.72 -13.20
C ASP A 414 -14.97 -16.38 -12.60
N LEU A 415 -14.75 -15.12 -12.21
CA LEU A 415 -13.46 -14.63 -11.72
C LEU A 415 -12.97 -15.41 -10.49
N VAL A 416 -11.82 -16.05 -10.62
CA VAL A 416 -11.00 -16.53 -9.52
C VAL A 416 -9.79 -15.60 -9.40
N ARG A 417 -9.56 -15.06 -8.20
CA ARG A 417 -8.36 -14.26 -7.92
C ARG A 417 -7.40 -15.10 -7.07
N MET A 418 -6.15 -15.16 -7.51
CA MET A 418 -5.09 -15.91 -6.86
C MET A 418 -3.95 -14.96 -6.46
N SER A 419 -3.51 -15.03 -5.21
CA SER A 419 -2.26 -14.47 -4.73
C SER A 419 -1.26 -15.62 -4.64
N VAL A 420 -0.33 -15.66 -5.58
CA VAL A 420 0.61 -16.76 -5.70
C VAL A 420 1.67 -16.64 -4.62
N GLY A 421 1.92 -17.72 -3.89
CA GLY A 421 2.87 -17.81 -2.79
C GLY A 421 4.30 -18.12 -3.26
N ILE A 422 5.15 -18.47 -2.30
CA ILE A 422 6.57 -18.78 -2.53
C ILE A 422 6.89 -20.29 -2.41
N GLU A 423 5.86 -21.13 -2.49
CA GLU A 423 5.99 -22.59 -2.53
C GLU A 423 6.75 -23.04 -3.79
N ASP A 424 7.11 -24.31 -3.85
CA ASP A 424 7.67 -24.90 -5.07
C ASP A 424 6.63 -24.82 -6.21
N PRO A 425 6.94 -24.28 -7.39
CA PRO A 425 5.94 -24.03 -8.43
C PRO A 425 5.26 -25.30 -8.93
N GLU A 426 5.96 -26.44 -8.95
CA GLU A 426 5.40 -27.73 -9.34
C GLU A 426 4.27 -28.17 -8.40
N ASP A 427 4.35 -27.87 -7.11
CA ASP A 427 3.31 -28.19 -6.13
C ASP A 427 2.08 -27.27 -6.33
N ILE A 428 2.31 -25.98 -6.63
CA ILE A 428 1.23 -25.04 -6.97
C ILE A 428 0.50 -25.52 -8.23
N LEU A 429 1.22 -25.87 -9.30
CA LEU A 429 0.63 -26.35 -10.54
C LEU A 429 -0.15 -27.66 -10.35
N ALA A 430 0.38 -28.57 -9.54
CA ALA A 430 -0.32 -29.83 -9.24
C ALA A 430 -1.66 -29.58 -8.49
N ASP A 431 -1.70 -28.62 -7.57
CA ASP A 431 -2.92 -28.23 -6.86
C ASP A 431 -3.93 -27.56 -7.81
N LEU A 432 -3.47 -26.69 -8.72
CA LEU A 432 -4.31 -26.08 -9.74
C LEU A 432 -4.94 -27.11 -10.68
N GLU A 433 -4.13 -28.04 -11.23
CA GLU A 433 -4.59 -29.08 -12.14
C GLU A 433 -5.70 -29.93 -11.52
N GLN A 434 -5.46 -30.49 -10.32
CA GLN A 434 -6.45 -31.33 -9.65
C GLN A 434 -7.72 -30.56 -9.31
N ALA A 435 -7.63 -29.28 -8.89
CA ALA A 435 -8.79 -28.47 -8.54
C ALA A 435 -9.60 -28.04 -9.79
N ILE A 436 -8.95 -27.73 -10.92
CA ILE A 436 -9.61 -27.45 -12.20
C ILE A 436 -10.33 -28.69 -12.72
N GLU A 437 -9.65 -29.87 -12.75
CA GLU A 437 -10.29 -31.13 -13.16
C GLU A 437 -11.51 -31.46 -12.31
N ALA A 438 -11.42 -31.32 -10.98
CA ALA A 438 -12.53 -31.60 -10.08
C ALA A 438 -13.72 -30.63 -10.31
N ALA A 439 -13.44 -29.35 -10.43
CA ALA A 439 -14.45 -28.29 -10.62
C ALA A 439 -15.19 -28.43 -11.97
N THR A 440 -14.47 -28.65 -13.07
CA THR A 440 -15.04 -28.74 -14.41
C THR A 440 -15.70 -30.11 -14.63
N GLY A 441 -15.12 -31.21 -14.11
CA GLY A 441 -15.70 -32.55 -14.14
C GLY A 441 -17.05 -32.64 -13.40
N ALA A 442 -17.19 -31.97 -12.26
CA ALA A 442 -18.45 -31.88 -11.53
C ALA A 442 -19.52 -31.11 -12.31
N CYS A 443 -19.17 -29.96 -12.90
CA CYS A 443 -20.09 -29.15 -13.70
C CYS A 443 -20.59 -29.90 -14.94
N ARG A 444 -19.73 -30.64 -15.65
CA ARG A 444 -20.09 -31.45 -16.82
C ARG A 444 -21.05 -32.59 -16.48
N SER A 445 -20.83 -33.28 -15.33
CA SER A 445 -21.70 -34.37 -14.88
C SER A 445 -23.11 -33.91 -14.50
N ASP A 446 -23.28 -32.71 -13.94
CA ASP A 446 -24.58 -32.14 -13.59
C ASP A 446 -25.35 -31.63 -14.80
N GLY A 447 -24.65 -31.21 -15.87
CA GLY A 447 -25.22 -30.79 -17.16
C GLY A 447 -25.84 -31.95 -17.98
N GLU A 448 -25.28 -33.15 -17.88
CA GLU A 448 -25.78 -34.35 -18.55
C GLU A 448 -27.05 -34.96 -17.89
N THR A 449 -27.35 -34.54 -16.66
CA THR A 449 -28.48 -35.07 -15.87
C THR A 449 -29.72 -34.19 -15.90
N ARG A 450 -29.70 -33.06 -16.61
CA ARG A 450 -30.83 -32.14 -16.84
C ARG A 450 -31.26 -32.15 -18.29
#